data_d04c992a48471ae08d4330d1ecdca085
#
_entry.id   d04c992a48471ae08d4330d1ecdca085
#
_cell.length_a   1.000
_cell.length_b   1.000
_cell.length_c   1.000
_cell.angle_alpha   90.00
_cell.angle_beta   90.00
_cell.angle_gamma   90.00
#
_symmetry.space_group_name_H-M   'P 1'
#
loop_
_entity.id
_entity.type
_entity.pdbx_description
1 polymer ?
#
loop_
_entity_poly.entity_id
_entity_poly.type
_entity_poly.pdbx_seq_one_letter_code
_entity_poly.pdbx_strand_id
1 'polypeptide(L)'
;MDEKITILIFTHNEEKNIQDCIASAKNLTENIIVIDSQSEDKTIDILKKEKIKFYSFPYQFYVEPVRKFGIDKVKTKWVLILDADERITSELALEIKKKIKDSKISYYYIPRKNIFINRWLKHGGWWPDYQIRLINKNYFLDWPKQIHSTPKIKGNCGYLKNPLNHLFHSNLESMVKKTAIFEDIEADLLYQANQPVNSLIFFKKFLGELWRRLFKTFGFLDGNIGIIEAIYQAFSKTITYLFLYEKYLSDKKTTNQKGCSL
;
A
#
# COMPACT_ATOMS: atom_id res chain seq x y z
N MET A 1 -13.24 -27.66 -4.52
CA MET A 1 -12.80 -26.36 -3.99
C MET A 1 -11.28 -26.35 -3.91
N ASP A 2 -10.64 -25.32 -4.38
CA ASP A 2 -9.17 -25.31 -4.42
C ASP A 2 -8.66 -24.87 -3.03
N GLU A 3 -8.54 -25.84 -2.11
CA GLU A 3 -8.09 -25.62 -0.71
C GLU A 3 -6.63 -25.17 -0.60
N LYS A 4 -5.99 -24.86 -1.73
CA LYS A 4 -4.56 -24.55 -1.79
C LYS A 4 -4.22 -23.08 -1.56
N ILE A 5 -5.19 -22.19 -1.66
CA ILE A 5 -4.99 -20.75 -1.59
C ILE A 5 -6.05 -20.07 -0.68
N THR A 6 -5.60 -19.13 0.14
CA THR A 6 -6.45 -18.20 0.90
C THR A 6 -6.20 -16.79 0.41
N ILE A 7 -7.26 -16.01 0.25
CA ILE A 7 -7.16 -14.56 0.08
C ILE A 7 -7.22 -13.92 1.46
N LEU A 8 -6.22 -13.11 1.74
CA LEU A 8 -6.08 -12.38 2.98
C LEU A 8 -6.28 -10.89 2.70
N ILE A 9 -7.41 -10.35 3.15
CA ILE A 9 -7.79 -8.96 2.94
C ILE A 9 -7.48 -8.15 4.21
N PHE A 10 -6.89 -6.97 4.06
CA PHE A 10 -6.68 -6.00 5.14
C PHE A 10 -7.62 -4.82 4.95
N THR A 11 -8.27 -4.39 6.05
CA THR A 11 -9.29 -3.35 5.98
C THR A 11 -9.29 -2.46 7.23
N HIS A 12 -9.64 -1.19 7.04
CA HIS A 12 -9.99 -0.22 8.07
C HIS A 12 -10.86 0.87 7.44
N ASN A 13 -12.15 0.96 7.88
CA ASN A 13 -13.13 1.92 7.37
C ASN A 13 -13.27 1.88 5.84
N GLU A 14 -13.55 0.69 5.30
CA GLU A 14 -13.66 0.43 3.87
C GLU A 14 -15.09 -0.01 3.45
N GLU A 15 -16.13 0.51 4.10
CA GLU A 15 -17.54 0.18 3.80
C GLU A 15 -17.91 0.33 2.32
N LYS A 16 -17.25 1.25 1.61
CA LYS A 16 -17.48 1.53 0.17
C LYS A 16 -16.78 0.52 -0.75
N ASN A 17 -15.75 -0.15 -0.27
CA ASN A 17 -14.87 -0.98 -1.09
C ASN A 17 -14.96 -2.46 -0.77
N ILE A 18 -15.21 -2.83 0.50
CA ILE A 18 -15.02 -4.19 0.98
C ILE A 18 -15.94 -5.20 0.28
N GLN A 19 -17.18 -4.83 -0.05
CA GLN A 19 -18.14 -5.72 -0.70
C GLN A 19 -17.66 -6.13 -2.10
N ASP A 20 -17.23 -5.16 -2.93
CA ASP A 20 -16.72 -5.42 -4.28
C ASP A 20 -15.36 -6.14 -4.24
N CYS A 21 -14.53 -5.85 -3.23
CA CYS A 21 -13.28 -6.56 -3.00
C CYS A 21 -13.55 -8.05 -2.79
N ILE A 22 -14.46 -8.40 -1.87
CA ILE A 22 -14.89 -9.78 -1.59
C ILE A 22 -15.48 -10.44 -2.85
N ALA A 23 -16.36 -9.75 -3.57
CA ALA A 23 -16.94 -10.26 -4.80
C ALA A 23 -15.87 -10.59 -5.84
N SER A 24 -14.87 -9.72 -6.01
CA SER A 24 -13.74 -9.98 -6.91
C SER A 24 -12.85 -11.14 -6.44
N ALA A 25 -12.68 -11.29 -5.13
CA ALA A 25 -11.90 -12.36 -4.52
C ALA A 25 -12.51 -13.74 -4.76
N LYS A 26 -13.84 -13.84 -4.75
CA LYS A 26 -14.59 -15.08 -5.05
C LYS A 26 -14.35 -15.63 -6.47
N ASN A 27 -13.84 -14.82 -7.41
CA ASN A 27 -13.38 -15.32 -8.72
C ASN A 27 -12.21 -16.32 -8.60
N LEU A 28 -11.43 -16.20 -7.55
CA LEU A 28 -10.27 -17.06 -7.32
C LEU A 28 -10.57 -18.21 -6.35
N THR A 29 -11.16 -17.91 -5.20
CA THR A 29 -11.49 -18.88 -4.14
C THR A 29 -12.53 -18.33 -3.16
N GLU A 30 -13.33 -19.22 -2.55
CA GLU A 30 -14.22 -18.89 -1.43
C GLU A 30 -13.47 -18.81 -0.08
N ASN A 31 -12.21 -19.22 -0.04
CA ASN A 31 -11.42 -19.20 1.20
C ASN A 31 -10.83 -17.80 1.43
N ILE A 32 -11.61 -16.93 2.05
CA ILE A 32 -11.30 -15.54 2.31
C ILE A 32 -11.19 -15.33 3.82
N ILE A 33 -10.15 -14.63 4.25
CA ILE A 33 -9.94 -14.16 5.62
C ILE A 33 -9.73 -12.65 5.57
N VAL A 34 -10.40 -11.92 6.44
CA VAL A 34 -10.23 -10.47 6.58
C VAL A 34 -9.56 -10.16 7.92
N ILE A 35 -8.60 -9.27 7.91
CA ILE A 35 -8.04 -8.66 9.12
C ILE A 35 -8.54 -7.21 9.17
N ASP A 36 -9.40 -6.95 10.13
CA ASP A 36 -9.98 -5.65 10.35
C ASP A 36 -9.21 -4.89 11.44
N SER A 37 -8.76 -3.70 11.11
CA SER A 37 -8.05 -2.82 12.03
C SER A 37 -9.00 -1.85 12.74
N GLN A 38 -9.99 -2.40 13.46
CA GLN A 38 -10.97 -1.64 14.26
C GLN A 38 -11.75 -0.62 13.43
N SER A 39 -12.43 -1.09 12.39
CA SER A 39 -13.35 -0.24 11.61
C SER A 39 -14.53 0.23 12.45
N GLU A 40 -14.88 1.52 12.30
CA GLU A 40 -15.98 2.21 12.98
C GLU A 40 -17.18 2.46 12.04
N ASP A 41 -17.01 2.22 10.74
CA ASP A 41 -18.05 2.31 9.72
C ASP A 41 -18.80 0.97 9.55
N LYS A 42 -19.56 0.80 8.47
CA LYS A 42 -20.33 -0.41 8.19
C LYS A 42 -19.49 -1.59 7.68
N THR A 43 -18.16 -1.50 7.65
CA THR A 43 -17.27 -2.58 7.17
C THR A 43 -17.58 -3.90 7.86
N ILE A 44 -17.66 -3.92 9.19
CA ILE A 44 -17.90 -5.14 9.98
C ILE A 44 -19.29 -5.73 9.71
N ASP A 45 -20.30 -4.88 9.54
CA ASP A 45 -21.68 -5.35 9.24
C ASP A 45 -21.74 -6.02 7.87
N ILE A 46 -21.01 -5.48 6.88
CA ILE A 46 -20.88 -6.09 5.56
C ILE A 46 -20.20 -7.46 5.67
N LEU A 47 -19.09 -7.57 6.41
CA LEU A 47 -18.39 -8.84 6.61
C LEU A 47 -19.29 -9.92 7.24
N LYS A 48 -20.08 -9.56 8.25
CA LYS A 48 -21.05 -10.46 8.88
C LYS A 48 -22.14 -10.89 7.90
N LYS A 49 -22.70 -9.94 7.14
CA LYS A 49 -23.73 -10.22 6.12
C LYS A 49 -23.23 -11.18 5.04
N GLU A 50 -22.01 -10.96 4.56
CA GLU A 50 -21.33 -11.82 3.56
C GLU A 50 -20.82 -13.14 4.15
N LYS A 51 -20.95 -13.36 5.47
CA LYS A 51 -20.47 -14.54 6.22
C LYS A 51 -18.96 -14.78 6.03
N ILE A 52 -18.20 -13.71 5.92
CA ILE A 52 -16.75 -13.76 5.77
C ILE A 52 -16.10 -13.90 7.14
N LYS A 53 -15.13 -14.82 7.22
CA LYS A 53 -14.32 -14.97 8.42
C LYS A 53 -13.38 -13.77 8.59
N PHE A 54 -13.45 -13.12 9.75
CA PHE A 54 -12.56 -12.00 10.04
C PHE A 54 -11.95 -12.08 11.44
N TYR A 55 -10.85 -11.34 11.63
CA TYR A 55 -10.18 -11.15 12.90
C TYR A 55 -9.95 -9.67 13.12
N SER A 56 -10.13 -9.20 14.35
CA SER A 56 -9.78 -7.82 14.71
C SER A 56 -8.30 -7.71 15.09
N PHE A 57 -7.69 -6.60 14.72
CA PHE A 57 -6.35 -6.21 15.13
C PHE A 57 -6.37 -4.73 15.57
N PRO A 58 -5.60 -4.32 16.59
CA PRO A 58 -5.54 -2.93 17.01
C PRO A 58 -5.19 -2.01 15.85
N TYR A 59 -5.87 -0.87 15.75
CA TYR A 59 -5.64 0.10 14.69
C TYR A 59 -4.17 0.50 14.60
N GLN A 60 -3.66 0.54 13.40
CA GLN A 60 -2.34 1.04 13.04
C GLN A 60 -2.49 2.03 11.89
N PHE A 61 -1.69 3.10 11.88
CA PHE A 61 -1.74 4.11 10.82
C PHE A 61 -1.39 3.56 9.43
N TYR A 62 -0.73 2.39 9.36
CA TYR A 62 -0.34 1.71 8.13
C TYR A 62 -0.39 0.18 8.34
N VAL A 63 -0.42 -0.57 7.24
CA VAL A 63 -0.81 -1.98 7.24
C VAL A 63 0.33 -2.95 7.56
N GLU A 64 1.59 -2.57 7.43
CA GLU A 64 2.74 -3.48 7.58
C GLU A 64 2.78 -4.21 8.94
N PRO A 65 2.49 -3.57 10.09
CA PRO A 65 2.45 -4.27 11.38
C PRO A 65 1.40 -5.38 11.45
N VAL A 66 0.36 -5.29 10.63
CA VAL A 66 -0.78 -6.23 10.62
C VAL A 66 -0.52 -7.43 9.69
N ARG A 67 0.36 -7.26 8.68
CA ARG A 67 0.60 -8.26 7.62
C ARG A 67 0.99 -9.63 8.19
N LYS A 68 1.97 -9.67 9.09
CA LYS A 68 2.43 -10.93 9.69
C LYS A 68 1.32 -11.63 10.46
N PHE A 69 0.59 -10.90 11.32
CA PHE A 69 -0.54 -11.43 12.07
C PHE A 69 -1.57 -12.10 11.15
N GLY A 70 -1.90 -11.44 10.03
CA GLY A 70 -2.83 -12.00 9.06
C GLY A 70 -2.31 -13.27 8.40
N ILE A 71 -1.06 -13.29 7.96
CA ILE A 71 -0.44 -14.48 7.33
C ILE A 71 -0.42 -15.67 8.31
N ASP A 72 -0.19 -15.44 9.59
CA ASP A 72 -0.19 -16.49 10.62
C ASP A 72 -1.57 -17.15 10.76
N LYS A 73 -2.68 -16.46 10.47
CA LYS A 73 -4.05 -17.01 10.48
C LYS A 73 -4.36 -17.91 9.28
N VAL A 74 -3.60 -17.82 8.20
CA VAL A 74 -3.80 -18.61 6.99
C VAL A 74 -3.30 -20.05 7.20
N LYS A 75 -4.11 -21.05 6.80
CA LYS A 75 -3.77 -22.47 6.92
C LYS A 75 -3.36 -23.11 5.59
N THR A 76 -3.65 -22.46 4.47
CA THR A 76 -3.34 -22.98 3.13
C THR A 76 -1.88 -22.74 2.75
N LYS A 77 -1.43 -23.48 1.74
CA LYS A 77 -0.07 -23.37 1.21
C LYS A 77 0.21 -21.99 0.60
N TRP A 78 -0.76 -21.45 -0.14
CA TRP A 78 -0.64 -20.14 -0.78
C TRP A 78 -1.52 -19.10 -0.10
N VAL A 79 -1.01 -17.89 0.01
CA VAL A 79 -1.76 -16.72 0.44
C VAL A 79 -1.64 -15.64 -0.62
N LEU A 80 -2.79 -15.11 -1.05
CA LEU A 80 -2.86 -13.90 -1.84
C LEU A 80 -3.25 -12.75 -0.92
N ILE A 81 -2.39 -11.76 -0.83
CA ILE A 81 -2.63 -10.55 -0.07
C ILE A 81 -3.37 -9.55 -0.96
N LEU A 82 -4.46 -8.99 -0.42
CA LEU A 82 -5.31 -8.04 -1.12
C LEU A 82 -5.63 -6.88 -0.18
N ASP A 83 -5.53 -5.66 -0.65
CA ASP A 83 -6.02 -4.50 0.09
C ASP A 83 -7.50 -4.27 -0.31
N ALA A 84 -8.31 -3.69 0.59
CA ALA A 84 -9.75 -3.56 0.36
C ALA A 84 -10.13 -2.71 -0.86
N ASP A 85 -9.22 -1.84 -1.31
CA ASP A 85 -9.35 -1.03 -2.52
C ASP A 85 -8.77 -1.71 -3.79
N GLU A 86 -8.36 -2.99 -3.69
CA GLU A 86 -7.88 -3.78 -4.83
C GLU A 86 -8.95 -4.77 -5.32
N ARG A 87 -8.91 -5.12 -6.61
CA ARG A 87 -9.84 -6.06 -7.26
C ARG A 87 -9.08 -7.09 -8.09
N ILE A 88 -9.45 -8.36 -7.95
CA ILE A 88 -8.93 -9.46 -8.73
C ILE A 88 -9.70 -9.54 -10.05
N THR A 89 -8.98 -9.48 -11.20
CA THR A 89 -9.60 -9.73 -12.51
C THR A 89 -9.74 -11.23 -12.79
N SER A 90 -10.65 -11.61 -13.68
CA SER A 90 -10.84 -13.03 -14.06
C SER A 90 -9.57 -13.61 -14.68
N GLU A 91 -8.85 -12.82 -15.46
CA GLU A 91 -7.59 -13.21 -16.11
C GLU A 91 -6.49 -13.44 -15.06
N LEU A 92 -6.39 -12.55 -14.04
CA LEU A 92 -5.45 -12.75 -12.94
C LEU A 92 -5.78 -14.00 -12.13
N ALA A 93 -7.06 -14.25 -11.85
CA ALA A 93 -7.49 -15.44 -11.13
C ALA A 93 -7.08 -16.74 -11.87
N LEU A 94 -7.27 -16.78 -13.19
CA LEU A 94 -6.86 -17.92 -14.02
C LEU A 94 -5.32 -18.08 -14.05
N GLU A 95 -4.59 -16.98 -14.15
CA GLU A 95 -3.12 -17.01 -14.13
C GLU A 95 -2.61 -17.54 -12.78
N ILE A 96 -3.16 -17.05 -11.64
CA ILE A 96 -2.80 -17.52 -10.30
C ILE A 96 -3.05 -19.02 -10.16
N LYS A 97 -4.24 -19.53 -10.56
CA LYS A 97 -4.58 -20.96 -10.51
C LYS A 97 -3.58 -21.83 -11.28
N LYS A 98 -3.03 -21.32 -12.37
CA LYS A 98 -1.99 -22.00 -13.15
C LYS A 98 -0.62 -21.95 -12.45
N LYS A 99 -0.24 -20.77 -11.95
CA LYS A 99 1.10 -20.50 -11.41
C LYS A 99 1.37 -21.13 -10.06
N ILE A 100 0.37 -21.26 -9.17
CA ILE A 100 0.54 -21.92 -7.86
C ILE A 100 0.86 -23.42 -7.96
N LYS A 101 0.76 -24.02 -9.15
CA LYS A 101 1.17 -25.40 -9.42
C LYS A 101 2.69 -25.53 -9.61
N ASP A 102 3.39 -24.44 -9.91
CA ASP A 102 4.84 -24.44 -10.07
C ASP A 102 5.53 -24.53 -8.70
N SER A 103 6.21 -25.65 -8.46
CA SER A 103 6.91 -25.89 -7.20
C SER A 103 8.24 -25.15 -7.06
N LYS A 104 8.76 -24.55 -8.14
CA LYS A 104 10.05 -23.86 -8.16
C LYS A 104 9.98 -22.43 -7.66
N ILE A 105 8.77 -21.83 -7.65
CA ILE A 105 8.55 -20.44 -7.28
C ILE A 105 7.94 -20.37 -5.88
N SER A 106 8.50 -19.49 -5.06
CA SER A 106 8.09 -19.29 -3.68
C SER A 106 7.13 -18.11 -3.48
N TYR A 107 7.21 -17.12 -4.36
CA TYR A 107 6.32 -15.96 -4.34
C TYR A 107 6.28 -15.25 -5.69
N TYR A 108 5.23 -14.48 -5.90
CA TYR A 108 5.04 -13.74 -7.15
C TYR A 108 4.81 -12.26 -6.89
N TYR A 109 5.42 -11.46 -7.75
CA TYR A 109 5.08 -10.07 -7.96
C TYR A 109 3.87 -9.98 -8.87
N ILE A 110 2.89 -9.15 -8.47
CA ILE A 110 1.70 -8.86 -9.26
C ILE A 110 1.70 -7.37 -9.59
N PRO A 111 1.55 -6.95 -10.86
CA PRO A 111 1.47 -5.55 -11.22
C PRO A 111 0.12 -4.97 -10.75
N ARG A 112 0.11 -3.73 -10.26
CA ARG A 112 -1.11 -3.00 -9.95
C ARG A 112 -1.44 -2.03 -11.06
N LYS A 113 -2.68 -2.07 -11.51
CA LYS A 113 -3.28 -1.09 -12.41
C LYS A 113 -3.90 0.00 -11.55
N ASN A 114 -3.14 1.08 -11.32
CA ASN A 114 -3.56 2.19 -10.49
C ASN A 114 -4.62 3.04 -11.20
N ILE A 115 -5.82 3.07 -10.66
CA ILE A 115 -6.98 3.79 -11.19
C ILE A 115 -7.24 5.00 -10.30
N PHE A 116 -7.02 6.18 -10.85
CA PHE A 116 -7.22 7.46 -10.20
C PHE A 116 -8.37 8.22 -10.89
N ILE A 117 -9.41 8.58 -10.15
CA ILE A 117 -10.62 9.24 -10.68
C ILE A 117 -11.12 8.52 -11.95
N ASN A 118 -11.33 7.21 -11.86
CA ASN A 118 -11.82 6.33 -12.95
C ASN A 118 -10.90 6.25 -14.18
N ARG A 119 -9.65 6.68 -14.10
CA ARG A 119 -8.67 6.57 -15.20
C ARG A 119 -7.44 5.78 -14.75
N TRP A 120 -7.01 4.89 -15.61
CA TRP A 120 -5.76 4.16 -15.41
C TRP A 120 -4.56 5.08 -15.67
N LEU A 121 -3.71 5.25 -14.66
CA LEU A 121 -2.41 5.90 -14.80
C LEU A 121 -1.39 4.90 -15.38
N LYS A 122 -0.97 5.15 -16.62
CA LYS A 122 0.01 4.30 -17.33
C LYS A 122 1.42 4.84 -17.25
N HIS A 123 1.57 6.11 -16.98
CA HIS A 123 2.84 6.83 -16.96
C HIS A 123 3.08 7.49 -15.59
N GLY A 124 4.02 8.41 -15.49
CA GLY A 124 4.30 9.09 -14.23
C GLY A 124 4.93 8.18 -13.16
N GLY A 125 5.40 6.98 -13.55
CA GLY A 125 5.95 5.98 -12.62
C GLY A 125 4.90 5.08 -11.96
N TRP A 126 3.65 5.07 -12.47
CA TRP A 126 2.55 4.28 -11.94
C TRP A 126 2.38 2.90 -12.58
N TRP A 127 3.03 2.65 -13.72
CA TRP A 127 2.98 1.36 -14.39
C TRP A 127 4.36 0.97 -14.97
N PRO A 128 4.76 -0.31 -14.81
CA PRO A 128 4.16 -1.33 -13.95
C PRO A 128 4.53 -1.11 -12.47
N ASP A 129 3.53 -1.17 -11.58
CA ASP A 129 3.70 -1.09 -10.14
C ASP A 129 3.66 -2.51 -9.54
N TYR A 130 4.79 -3.20 -9.50
CA TYR A 130 4.89 -4.58 -9.02
C TYR A 130 4.93 -4.66 -7.50
N GLN A 131 3.99 -5.43 -6.92
CA GLN A 131 3.90 -5.70 -5.49
C GLN A 131 4.00 -7.20 -5.21
N ILE A 132 4.66 -7.59 -4.13
CA ILE A 132 4.64 -8.98 -3.66
C ILE A 132 3.26 -9.21 -3.02
N ARG A 133 2.42 -9.99 -3.71
CA ARG A 133 1.04 -10.26 -3.28
C ARG A 133 0.73 -11.73 -3.13
N LEU A 134 1.37 -12.64 -3.89
CA LEU A 134 1.12 -14.07 -3.85
C LEU A 134 2.33 -14.78 -3.23
N ILE A 135 2.13 -15.40 -2.06
CA ILE A 135 3.21 -15.95 -1.22
C ILE A 135 2.91 -17.41 -0.91
N ASN A 136 3.88 -18.30 -1.12
CA ASN A 136 3.86 -19.63 -0.56
C ASN A 136 4.29 -19.57 0.90
N LYS A 137 3.36 -19.82 1.81
CA LYS A 137 3.54 -19.66 3.25
C LYS A 137 4.72 -20.46 3.82
N ASN A 138 5.06 -21.60 3.22
CA ASN A 138 6.18 -22.43 3.67
C ASN A 138 7.55 -21.75 3.54
N TYR A 139 7.63 -20.71 2.70
CA TYR A 139 8.86 -19.94 2.47
C TYR A 139 8.82 -18.56 3.12
N PHE A 140 7.68 -18.17 3.69
CA PHE A 140 7.52 -16.89 4.39
C PHE A 140 8.30 -16.93 5.71
N LEU A 141 9.10 -15.88 5.97
CA LEU A 141 9.88 -15.77 7.19
C LEU A 141 9.29 -14.73 8.13
N ASP A 142 9.10 -13.52 7.60
CA ASP A 142 8.66 -12.37 8.39
C ASP A 142 8.14 -11.24 7.49
N TRP A 143 7.38 -10.32 8.10
CA TRP A 143 7.06 -9.03 7.51
C TRP A 143 7.49 -7.94 8.50
N PRO A 144 8.53 -7.13 8.16
CA PRO A 144 8.96 -6.05 9.03
C PRO A 144 7.84 -5.04 9.26
N LYS A 145 7.82 -4.44 10.45
CA LYS A 145 6.74 -3.51 10.84
C LYS A 145 6.91 -2.10 10.29
N GLN A 146 8.06 -1.77 9.70
CA GLN A 146 8.33 -0.44 9.14
C GLN A 146 7.42 -0.18 7.95
N ILE A 147 7.01 1.07 7.80
CA ILE A 147 6.24 1.54 6.63
C ILE A 147 7.03 1.25 5.33
N HIS A 148 6.32 0.89 4.27
CA HIS A 148 6.89 0.49 2.97
C HIS A 148 7.82 -0.73 3.02
N SER A 149 7.82 -1.50 4.11
CA SER A 149 8.59 -2.73 4.18
C SER A 149 8.04 -3.81 3.25
N THR A 150 8.92 -4.68 2.78
CA THR A 150 8.57 -5.84 1.98
C THR A 150 8.75 -7.12 2.79
N PRO A 151 7.98 -8.19 2.48
CA PRO A 151 8.10 -9.46 3.20
C PRO A 151 9.46 -10.12 2.98
N LYS A 152 9.98 -10.76 4.01
CA LYS A 152 11.15 -11.62 3.95
C LYS A 152 10.70 -13.04 3.57
N ILE A 153 11.11 -13.50 2.38
CA ILE A 153 10.69 -14.79 1.83
C ILE A 153 11.92 -15.50 1.28
N LYS A 154 12.05 -16.80 1.58
CA LYS A 154 13.11 -17.65 0.98
C LYS A 154 12.70 -18.14 -0.41
N GLY A 155 13.69 -18.42 -1.27
CA GLY A 155 13.51 -19.06 -2.56
C GLY A 155 13.30 -18.09 -3.71
N ASN A 156 12.76 -18.60 -4.83
CA ASN A 156 12.72 -17.88 -6.09
C ASN A 156 11.43 -17.07 -6.24
N CYS A 157 11.54 -15.90 -6.84
CA CYS A 157 10.40 -15.08 -7.21
C CYS A 157 9.96 -15.35 -8.68
N GLY A 158 8.68 -15.06 -8.94
CA GLY A 158 8.11 -14.98 -10.28
C GLY A 158 7.35 -13.68 -10.47
N TYR A 159 6.94 -13.42 -11.71
CA TYR A 159 6.14 -12.25 -12.08
C TYR A 159 4.87 -12.70 -12.77
N LEU A 160 3.74 -12.16 -12.36
CA LEU A 160 2.48 -12.32 -13.08
C LEU A 160 2.32 -11.21 -14.11
N LYS A 161 1.54 -11.49 -15.14
CA LYS A 161 1.30 -10.55 -16.25
C LYS A 161 0.01 -9.76 -16.05
N ASN A 162 -1.02 -10.44 -15.54
CA ASN A 162 -2.32 -9.82 -15.32
C ASN A 162 -2.33 -9.00 -14.03
N PRO A 163 -2.90 -7.78 -14.05
CA PRO A 163 -2.83 -6.88 -12.92
C PRO A 163 -3.95 -7.10 -11.90
N LEU A 164 -3.69 -6.65 -10.67
CA LEU A 164 -4.73 -6.20 -9.74
C LEU A 164 -5.21 -4.80 -10.16
N ASN A 165 -6.52 -4.59 -10.21
CA ASN A 165 -7.06 -3.23 -10.31
C ASN A 165 -7.01 -2.60 -8.92
N HIS A 166 -6.37 -1.44 -8.79
CA HIS A 166 -6.21 -0.71 -7.55
C HIS A 166 -6.94 0.64 -7.66
N LEU A 167 -8.03 0.77 -6.91
CA LEU A 167 -8.87 1.97 -6.87
C LEU A 167 -8.32 2.94 -5.84
N PHE A 168 -7.12 3.44 -6.10
CA PHE A 168 -6.47 4.29 -5.14
C PHE A 168 -7.03 5.72 -5.19
N HIS A 169 -7.41 6.25 -4.04
CA HIS A 169 -8.05 7.55 -3.88
C HIS A 169 -9.41 7.70 -4.57
N SER A 170 -10.45 7.30 -3.86
CA SER A 170 -11.83 7.49 -4.29
C SER A 170 -12.25 8.97 -4.37
N ASN A 171 -11.59 9.85 -3.60
CA ASN A 171 -11.79 11.30 -3.60
C ASN A 171 -10.55 12.05 -3.08
N LEU A 172 -10.49 13.36 -3.38
CA LEU A 172 -9.38 14.23 -3.01
C LEU A 172 -9.22 14.40 -1.50
N GLU A 173 -10.32 14.43 -0.75
CA GLU A 173 -10.27 14.59 0.71
C GLU A 173 -9.54 13.43 1.40
N SER A 174 -9.90 12.20 1.04
CA SER A 174 -9.23 11.00 1.57
C SER A 174 -7.75 10.95 1.17
N MET A 175 -7.44 11.40 -0.05
CA MET A 175 -6.07 11.51 -0.54
C MET A 175 -5.23 12.47 0.31
N VAL A 176 -5.74 13.68 0.56
CA VAL A 176 -5.04 14.70 1.37
C VAL A 176 -4.84 14.23 2.81
N LYS A 177 -5.88 13.63 3.42
CA LYS A 177 -5.78 13.08 4.79
C LYS A 177 -4.72 11.99 4.89
N LYS A 178 -4.70 11.03 3.95
CA LYS A 178 -3.69 9.98 3.90
C LYS A 178 -2.29 10.57 3.71
N THR A 179 -2.12 11.54 2.82
CA THR A 179 -0.83 12.21 2.58
C THR A 179 -0.29 12.83 3.87
N ALA A 180 -1.09 13.58 4.62
CA ALA A 180 -0.60 14.20 5.86
C ALA A 180 -0.05 13.15 6.85
N ILE A 181 -0.72 12.01 7.00
CA ILE A 181 -0.28 10.93 7.89
C ILE A 181 1.01 10.26 7.37
N PHE A 182 1.04 9.87 6.10
CA PHE A 182 2.19 9.14 5.55
C PHE A 182 3.43 10.01 5.46
N GLU A 183 3.29 11.28 5.09
CA GLU A 183 4.44 12.18 4.95
C GLU A 183 5.03 12.59 6.31
N ASP A 184 4.23 12.61 7.39
CA ASP A 184 4.73 12.80 8.75
C ASP A 184 5.56 11.60 9.22
N ILE A 185 5.08 10.37 8.97
CA ILE A 185 5.83 9.14 9.27
C ILE A 185 7.14 9.09 8.47
N GLU A 186 7.11 9.45 7.20
CA GLU A 186 8.32 9.52 6.35
C GLU A 186 9.29 10.59 6.87
N ALA A 187 8.78 11.71 7.36
CA ALA A 187 9.59 12.75 7.98
C ALA A 187 10.27 12.27 9.26
N ASP A 188 9.62 11.42 10.07
CA ASP A 188 10.25 10.79 11.24
C ASP A 188 11.45 9.91 10.85
N LEU A 189 11.31 9.12 9.78
CA LEU A 189 12.41 8.30 9.26
C LEU A 189 13.57 9.16 8.78
N LEU A 190 13.29 10.24 8.05
CA LEU A 190 14.30 11.18 7.59
C LEU A 190 15.00 11.90 8.76
N TYR A 191 14.24 12.24 9.79
CA TYR A 191 14.75 12.87 11.02
C TYR A 191 15.70 11.93 11.76
N GLN A 192 15.29 10.68 11.99
CA GLN A 192 16.13 9.65 12.60
C GLN A 192 17.41 9.37 11.80
N ALA A 193 17.35 9.52 10.47
CA ALA A 193 18.49 9.40 9.57
C ALA A 193 19.32 10.69 9.47
N ASN A 194 19.04 11.73 10.29
CA ASN A 194 19.73 13.04 10.29
C ASN A 194 19.77 13.70 8.90
N GLN A 195 18.71 13.54 8.11
CA GLN A 195 18.67 14.14 6.77
C GLN A 195 18.55 15.67 6.86
N PRO A 196 19.37 16.42 6.12
CA PRO A 196 19.34 17.88 6.18
C PRO A 196 18.07 18.44 5.54
N VAL A 197 17.63 19.60 6.02
CA VAL A 197 16.50 20.35 5.47
C VAL A 197 16.80 21.84 5.42
N ASN A 198 16.56 22.45 4.26
CA ASN A 198 16.63 23.90 4.03
C ASN A 198 15.83 24.26 2.77
N SER A 199 15.65 25.56 2.51
CA SER A 199 14.86 26.07 1.38
C SER A 199 15.32 25.51 0.02
N LEU A 200 16.63 25.38 -0.20
CA LEU A 200 17.16 24.84 -1.45
C LEU A 200 16.76 23.36 -1.64
N ILE A 201 16.75 22.59 -0.56
CA ILE A 201 16.31 21.18 -0.61
C ILE A 201 14.83 21.09 -0.96
N PHE A 202 13.98 21.97 -0.42
CA PHE A 202 12.57 22.04 -0.79
C PHE A 202 12.40 22.20 -2.31
N PHE A 203 13.04 23.21 -2.89
CA PHE A 203 12.98 23.45 -4.34
C PHE A 203 13.50 22.25 -5.14
N LYS A 204 14.64 21.70 -4.76
CA LYS A 204 15.20 20.52 -5.43
C LYS A 204 14.26 19.32 -5.39
N LYS A 205 13.59 19.07 -4.24
CA LYS A 205 12.68 17.92 -4.08
C LYS A 205 11.40 18.12 -4.89
N PHE A 206 10.79 19.31 -4.82
CA PHE A 206 9.60 19.63 -5.60
C PHE A 206 9.86 19.56 -7.10
N LEU A 207 10.85 20.32 -7.60
CA LEU A 207 11.14 20.38 -9.03
C LEU A 207 11.67 19.04 -9.56
N GLY A 208 12.48 18.34 -8.78
CA GLY A 208 13.03 17.04 -9.16
C GLY A 208 11.95 15.97 -9.29
N GLU A 209 10.98 15.91 -8.35
CA GLU A 209 9.87 14.98 -8.41
C GLU A 209 8.91 15.34 -9.55
N LEU A 210 8.59 16.63 -9.72
CA LEU A 210 7.74 17.10 -10.82
C LEU A 210 8.35 16.74 -12.18
N TRP A 211 9.64 17.05 -12.36
CA TRP A 211 10.36 16.72 -13.60
C TRP A 211 10.43 15.22 -13.85
N ARG A 212 10.70 14.44 -12.81
CA ARG A 212 10.75 12.98 -12.88
C ARG A 212 9.42 12.41 -13.37
N ARG A 213 8.30 12.86 -12.75
CA ARG A 213 6.97 12.32 -13.07
C ARG A 213 6.47 12.80 -14.42
N LEU A 214 6.61 14.08 -14.74
CA LEU A 214 6.13 14.61 -16.01
C LEU A 214 6.97 14.13 -17.18
N PHE A 215 8.29 14.29 -17.11
CA PHE A 215 9.16 14.11 -18.28
C PHE A 215 9.92 12.79 -18.28
N LYS A 216 10.62 12.43 -17.20
CA LYS A 216 11.40 11.18 -17.17
C LYS A 216 10.51 9.94 -17.26
N THR A 217 9.33 9.95 -16.64
CA THR A 217 8.37 8.83 -16.67
C THR A 217 7.12 9.15 -17.48
N PHE A 218 7.17 10.20 -18.32
CA PHE A 218 6.16 10.54 -19.33
C PHE A 218 4.73 10.74 -18.79
N GLY A 219 4.57 11.25 -17.56
CA GLY A 219 3.27 11.43 -16.93
C GLY A 219 2.31 12.31 -17.71
N PHE A 220 2.83 13.27 -18.53
CA PHE A 220 2.03 14.11 -19.42
C PHE A 220 1.24 13.31 -20.47
N LEU A 221 1.67 12.08 -20.81
CA LEU A 221 0.95 11.21 -21.75
C LEU A 221 -0.37 10.66 -21.19
N ASP A 222 -0.58 10.70 -19.88
CA ASP A 222 -1.86 10.38 -19.26
C ASP A 222 -2.83 11.59 -19.30
N GLY A 223 -2.46 12.66 -20.01
CA GLY A 223 -3.26 13.88 -20.19
C GLY A 223 -3.35 14.69 -18.89
N ASN A 224 -4.45 15.46 -18.75
CA ASN A 224 -4.64 16.34 -17.60
C ASN A 224 -4.55 15.60 -16.26
N ILE A 225 -5.03 14.35 -16.18
CA ILE A 225 -5.00 13.57 -14.95
C ILE A 225 -3.58 13.22 -14.54
N GLY A 226 -2.72 12.87 -15.50
CA GLY A 226 -1.30 12.58 -15.24
C GLY A 226 -0.52 13.83 -14.81
N ILE A 227 -0.86 14.99 -15.37
CA ILE A 227 -0.27 16.29 -14.99
C ILE A 227 -0.67 16.65 -13.55
N ILE A 228 -1.98 16.59 -13.24
CA ILE A 228 -2.52 16.89 -11.90
C ILE A 228 -1.88 15.98 -10.87
N GLU A 229 -1.79 14.69 -11.17
CA GLU A 229 -1.20 13.70 -10.27
C GLU A 229 0.30 13.95 -10.07
N ALA A 230 1.05 14.28 -11.11
CA ALA A 230 2.47 14.61 -11.02
C ALA A 230 2.72 15.86 -10.15
N ILE A 231 1.89 16.90 -10.28
CA ILE A 231 1.94 18.09 -9.42
C ILE A 231 1.64 17.73 -7.98
N TYR A 232 0.59 16.92 -7.76
CA TYR A 232 0.21 16.48 -6.42
C TYR A 232 1.32 15.70 -5.72
N GLN A 233 1.97 14.76 -6.41
CA GLN A 233 3.07 13.98 -5.84
C GLN A 233 4.31 14.83 -5.55
N ALA A 234 4.59 15.82 -6.39
CA ALA A 234 5.67 16.76 -6.10
C ALA A 234 5.37 17.61 -4.86
N PHE A 235 4.10 18.02 -4.69
CA PHE A 235 3.62 18.71 -3.49
C PHE A 235 3.67 17.81 -2.25
N SER A 236 3.16 16.59 -2.33
CA SER A 236 3.23 15.59 -1.26
C SER A 236 4.66 15.41 -0.75
N LYS A 237 5.62 15.25 -1.67
CA LYS A 237 7.05 15.16 -1.29
C LYS A 237 7.58 16.39 -0.57
N THR A 238 7.02 17.57 -0.86
CA THR A 238 7.38 18.82 -0.17
C THR A 238 6.84 18.82 1.26
N ILE A 239 5.65 18.25 1.50
CA ILE A 239 5.06 18.10 2.84
C ILE A 239 5.96 17.27 3.76
N THR A 240 6.57 16.18 3.29
CA THR A 240 7.57 15.40 4.05
C THR A 240 8.65 16.31 4.62
N TYR A 241 9.19 17.20 3.79
CA TYR A 241 10.26 18.10 4.19
C TYR A 241 9.78 19.25 5.08
N LEU A 242 8.50 19.66 4.99
CA LEU A 242 7.90 20.61 5.95
C LEU A 242 7.82 19.99 7.33
N PHE A 243 7.30 18.78 7.47
CA PHE A 243 7.29 18.06 8.74
C PHE A 243 8.70 17.82 9.29
N LEU A 244 9.66 17.45 8.42
CA LEU A 244 11.05 17.32 8.83
C LEU A 244 11.63 18.63 9.38
N TYR A 245 11.36 19.75 8.74
CA TYR A 245 11.78 21.08 9.20
C TYR A 245 11.17 21.43 10.56
N GLU A 246 9.88 21.17 10.74
CA GLU A 246 9.18 21.39 12.02
C GLU A 246 9.80 20.59 13.16
N LYS A 247 10.16 19.31 12.93
CA LYS A 247 10.83 18.46 13.92
C LYS A 247 12.18 19.07 14.36
N TYR A 248 13.00 19.54 13.43
CA TYR A 248 14.25 20.21 13.78
C TYR A 248 14.07 21.54 14.54
N LEU A 249 13.01 22.29 14.25
CA LEU A 249 12.71 23.53 14.99
C LEU A 249 12.26 23.23 16.42
N SER A 250 11.47 22.19 16.63
CA SER A 250 10.98 21.78 17.94
C SER A 250 12.13 21.38 18.87
N ASP A 251 13.12 20.66 18.37
CA ASP A 251 14.30 20.27 19.15
C ASP A 251 15.17 21.45 19.55
N LYS A 252 15.36 22.43 18.65
CA LYS A 252 16.11 23.65 18.98
C LYS A 252 15.45 24.45 20.10
N LYS A 253 14.11 24.51 20.15
CA LYS A 253 13.37 25.15 21.23
C LYS A 253 13.58 24.42 22.56
N THR A 254 13.54 23.11 22.56
CA THR A 254 13.70 22.29 23.77
C THR A 254 15.14 22.38 24.32
N THR A 255 16.13 22.46 23.45
CA THR A 255 17.53 22.61 23.85
C THR A 255 17.83 24.00 24.44
N ASN A 256 17.25 25.06 23.87
CA ASN A 256 17.40 26.43 24.37
C ASN A 256 16.69 26.67 25.71
N GLN A 257 15.57 25.99 25.98
CA GLN A 257 14.88 26.06 27.28
C GLN A 257 15.66 25.37 28.42
N LYS A 258 16.40 24.29 28.10
CA LYS A 258 17.26 23.60 29.06
C LYS A 258 18.57 24.35 29.38
N GLY A 259 19.01 25.21 28.46
CA GLY A 259 20.22 26.03 28.63
C GLY A 259 19.99 27.33 29.41
N CYS A 260 18.74 27.70 29.74
CA CYS A 260 18.38 28.93 30.46
C CYS A 260 18.00 28.70 31.94
N SER A 261 18.18 27.46 32.43
CA SER A 261 17.87 27.04 33.79
C SER A 261 19.12 26.59 34.57
N LEU A 262 20.23 27.33 34.43
CA LEU A 262 21.44 27.25 35.27
C LEU A 262 21.80 28.61 35.83
#